data_56f298c33d49bb6200becf9fc0128fc8
#
_entry.id   56f298c33d49bb6200becf9fc0128fc8
#
_cell.length_a   1.000
_cell.length_b   1.000
_cell.length_c   1.000
_cell.angle_alpha   90.00
_cell.angle_beta   90.00
_cell.angle_gamma   90.00
#
_symmetry.space_group_name_H-M   'P 1'
#
loop_
_entity.id
_entity.type
_entity.pdbx_description
1 polymer ?
#
loop_
_entity_poly.entity_id
_entity_poly.type
_entity_poly.pdbx_seq_one_letter_code
_entity_poly.pdbx_strand_id
1 'polypeptide(L)'
;MTTTRLSRLEARRDALLDRLHALPNLMRGSLYIRQRKCGRATCACAHGGPKHPTRQLTVTLGGRTRTRSVRQEAWDQVQVLLAAYRELWALVDALTAVNLALLRGQHPGGPAGRRPAR
;
A
#
# COMPACT_ATOMS: atom_id res chain seq x y z
N MET A 1 -32.19 12.22 -19.56
CA MET A 1 -30.85 12.68 -19.91
C MET A 1 -29.88 11.53 -19.96
N THR A 2 -29.23 11.32 -21.10
CA THR A 2 -28.26 10.26 -21.23
C THR A 2 -26.92 10.72 -20.64
N THR A 3 -26.44 10.05 -19.61
CA THR A 3 -25.13 10.33 -19.05
C THR A 3 -24.07 9.88 -20.05
N THR A 4 -23.22 10.79 -20.50
CA THR A 4 -22.15 10.44 -21.41
C THR A 4 -21.09 9.59 -20.71
N ARG A 5 -20.31 8.87 -21.50
CA ARG A 5 -19.20 8.09 -20.97
C ARG A 5 -18.20 9.01 -20.25
N LEU A 6 -17.94 10.19 -20.81
CA LEU A 6 -17.01 11.15 -20.17
C LEU A 6 -17.54 11.61 -18.82
N SER A 7 -18.83 11.92 -18.73
CA SER A 7 -19.45 12.33 -17.46
C SER A 7 -19.33 11.25 -16.40
N ARG A 8 -19.51 9.99 -16.79
CA ARG A 8 -19.36 8.87 -15.83
C ARG A 8 -17.93 8.71 -15.38
N LEU A 9 -16.95 8.88 -16.29
CA LEU A 9 -15.55 8.83 -15.94
C LEU A 9 -15.16 9.95 -15.00
N GLU A 10 -15.66 11.16 -15.27
CA GLU A 10 -15.40 12.32 -14.41
C GLU A 10 -16.01 12.11 -13.02
N ALA A 11 -17.22 11.59 -12.94
CA ALA A 11 -17.87 11.29 -11.67
C ALA A 11 -17.08 10.21 -10.89
N ARG A 12 -16.59 9.20 -11.58
CA ARG A 12 -15.78 8.17 -10.96
C ARG A 12 -14.45 8.74 -10.44
N ARG A 13 -13.80 9.59 -11.26
CA ARG A 13 -12.59 10.30 -10.84
C ARG A 13 -12.84 11.06 -9.53
N ASP A 14 -13.92 11.83 -9.49
CA ASP A 14 -14.24 12.67 -8.34
C ASP A 14 -14.52 11.81 -7.10
N ALA A 15 -15.21 10.69 -7.26
CA ALA A 15 -15.46 9.75 -6.17
C ALA A 15 -14.16 9.14 -5.64
N LEU A 16 -13.23 8.81 -6.52
CA LEU A 16 -11.92 8.29 -6.13
C LEU A 16 -11.09 9.34 -5.40
N LEU A 17 -11.13 10.59 -5.86
CA LEU A 17 -10.45 11.69 -5.19
C LEU A 17 -11.03 11.92 -3.79
N ASP A 18 -12.34 11.82 -3.63
CA ASP A 18 -12.98 11.94 -2.33
C ASP A 18 -12.47 10.85 -1.37
N ARG A 19 -12.35 9.63 -1.85
CA ARG A 19 -11.80 8.52 -1.06
C ARG A 19 -10.34 8.76 -0.71
N LEU A 20 -9.56 9.29 -1.65
CA LEU A 20 -8.15 9.61 -1.43
C LEU A 20 -8.02 10.67 -0.32
N HIS A 21 -8.81 11.73 -0.39
CA HIS A 21 -8.78 12.80 0.60
C HIS A 21 -9.29 12.34 1.98
N ALA A 22 -10.08 11.29 2.02
CA ALA A 22 -10.61 10.75 3.27
C ALA A 22 -9.69 9.71 3.92
N LEU A 23 -8.54 9.40 3.31
CA LEU A 23 -7.62 8.43 3.89
C LEU A 23 -7.12 8.91 5.24
N PRO A 24 -7.05 7.99 6.23
CA PRO A 24 -6.46 8.31 7.52
C PRO A 24 -4.94 8.40 7.42
N ASN A 25 -4.29 8.60 8.55
CA ASN A 25 -2.84 8.56 8.61
C ASN A 25 -2.32 7.24 8.03
N LEU A 26 -1.18 7.29 7.37
CA LEU A 26 -0.62 6.14 6.67
C LEU A 26 0.88 6.08 6.80
N MET A 27 1.41 4.89 6.59
CA MET A 27 2.85 4.66 6.63
C MET A 27 3.19 3.53 5.68
N ARG A 28 4.31 3.66 4.99
CA ARG A 28 4.87 2.62 4.15
C ARG A 28 5.72 1.68 4.99
N GLY A 29 5.67 0.39 4.70
CA GLY A 29 6.51 -0.58 5.36
C GLY A 29 5.97 -2.00 5.22
N SER A 30 6.71 -2.93 5.81
CA SER A 30 6.32 -4.34 5.82
C SER A 30 6.44 -4.88 7.24
N LEU A 31 5.41 -5.59 7.67
CA LEU A 31 5.43 -6.29 8.95
C LEU A 31 5.69 -7.77 8.73
N TYR A 32 6.48 -8.35 9.61
CA TYR A 32 6.72 -9.79 9.61
C TYR A 32 7.05 -10.27 11.01
N ILE A 33 6.88 -11.57 11.20
CA ILE A 33 7.22 -12.23 12.46
C ILE A 33 8.48 -13.04 12.20
N ARG A 34 9.51 -12.78 13.00
CA ARG A 34 10.79 -13.50 12.94
C ARG A 34 10.91 -14.37 14.17
N GLN A 35 11.28 -15.63 13.95
CA GLN A 35 11.56 -16.56 15.05
C GLN A 35 13.02 -16.40 15.45
N ARG A 36 13.28 -16.07 16.69
CA ARG A 36 14.63 -15.81 17.19
C ARG A 36 14.86 -16.49 18.54
N LYS A 37 16.12 -16.88 18.78
CA LYS A 37 16.57 -17.24 20.12
C LYS A 37 16.71 -15.98 20.96
N CYS A 38 16.30 -16.03 22.22
CA CYS A 38 16.30 -14.85 23.08
C CYS A 38 17.68 -14.47 23.62
N GLY A 39 18.69 -15.34 23.40
CA GLY A 39 20.04 -15.11 23.90
C GLY A 39 20.29 -15.54 25.34
N ARG A 40 19.27 -15.99 26.03
CA ARG A 40 19.43 -16.49 27.42
C ARG A 40 19.80 -17.97 27.38
N ALA A 41 20.93 -18.31 28.01
CA ALA A 41 21.42 -19.69 28.07
C ALA A 41 20.46 -20.61 28.80
N THR A 42 19.67 -20.06 29.72
CA THR A 42 18.70 -20.83 30.55
C THR A 42 17.36 -21.04 29.83
N CYS A 43 17.14 -20.43 28.69
CA CYS A 43 15.88 -20.57 27.97
C CYS A 43 15.88 -21.85 27.14
N ALA A 44 14.72 -22.49 27.04
CA ALA A 44 14.54 -23.71 26.24
C ALA A 44 14.91 -23.50 24.77
N CYS A 45 14.76 -22.29 24.22
CA CYS A 45 15.12 -22.00 22.84
C CYS A 45 16.62 -22.18 22.56
N ALA A 46 17.47 -22.06 23.58
CA ALA A 46 18.91 -22.30 23.45
C ALA A 46 19.25 -23.80 23.37
N HIS A 47 18.31 -24.67 23.73
CA HIS A 47 18.50 -26.12 23.85
C HIS A 47 17.53 -26.89 22.96
N GLY A 48 17.23 -26.35 21.76
CA GLY A 48 16.38 -27.01 20.79
C GLY A 48 14.89 -26.81 21.00
N GLY A 49 14.48 -26.01 21.99
CA GLY A 49 13.08 -25.65 22.20
C GLY A 49 12.58 -24.61 21.21
N PRO A 50 11.29 -24.25 21.27
CA PRO A 50 10.70 -23.29 20.33
C PRO A 50 11.38 -21.93 20.45
N LYS A 51 11.64 -21.29 19.29
CA LYS A 51 12.16 -19.94 19.24
C LYS A 51 11.06 -18.94 19.60
N HIS A 52 11.49 -17.74 19.96
CA HIS A 52 10.56 -16.67 20.32
C HIS A 52 10.13 -15.88 19.08
N PRO A 53 8.85 -15.60 18.92
CA PRO A 53 8.39 -14.72 17.85
C PRO A 53 8.77 -13.27 18.16
N THR A 54 9.33 -12.59 17.19
CA THR A 54 9.63 -11.16 17.29
C THR A 54 8.91 -10.46 16.15
N ARG A 55 8.09 -9.48 16.49
CA ARG A 55 7.36 -8.69 15.49
C ARG A 55 8.26 -7.57 15.01
N GLN A 56 8.44 -7.49 13.70
CA GLN A 56 9.36 -6.53 13.10
C GLN A 56 8.70 -5.76 11.99
N LEU A 57 9.09 -4.49 11.91
CA LEU A 57 8.68 -3.57 10.85
C LEU A 57 9.92 -3.18 10.06
N THR A 58 9.86 -3.35 8.75
CA THR A 58 10.92 -2.91 7.85
C THR A 58 10.40 -1.75 7.02
N VAL A 59 11.15 -0.65 7.02
CA VAL A 59 10.81 0.57 6.30
C VAL A 59 12.02 1.01 5.49
N THR A 60 11.78 1.37 4.22
CA THR A 60 12.82 1.94 3.37
C THR A 60 12.51 3.42 3.14
N LEU A 61 13.41 4.27 3.60
CA LEU A 61 13.31 5.72 3.46
C LEU A 61 14.61 6.25 2.88
N GLY A 62 14.51 7.06 1.82
CA GLY A 62 15.67 7.65 1.17
C GLY A 62 16.70 6.62 0.73
N GLY A 63 16.26 5.47 0.27
CA GLY A 63 17.13 4.39 -0.18
C GLY A 63 17.73 3.54 0.94
N ARG A 64 17.42 3.85 2.20
CA ARG A 64 17.92 3.11 3.34
C ARG A 64 16.83 2.28 3.97
N THR A 65 17.12 1.02 4.21
CA THR A 65 16.19 0.10 4.86
C THR A 65 16.51 0.03 6.34
N ARG A 66 15.48 0.20 7.17
CA ARG A 66 15.58 0.11 8.62
C ARG A 66 14.60 -0.93 9.13
N THR A 67 15.03 -1.71 10.08
CA THR A 67 14.19 -2.70 10.73
C THR A 67 14.07 -2.36 12.21
N ARG A 68 12.83 -2.37 12.71
CA ARG A 68 12.55 -2.11 14.12
C ARG A 68 11.62 -3.16 14.67
N SER A 69 11.85 -3.52 15.92
CA SER A 69 10.92 -4.35 16.67
C SER A 69 9.66 -3.55 16.96
N VAL A 70 8.50 -4.18 16.83
CA VAL A 70 7.21 -3.56 17.12
C VAL A 70 6.64 -4.18 18.38
N ARG A 71 6.34 -3.35 19.36
CA ARG A 71 5.69 -3.80 20.59
C ARG A 71 4.29 -4.31 20.28
N GLN A 72 3.85 -5.29 21.05
CA GLN A 72 2.53 -5.88 20.85
C GLN A 72 1.43 -4.82 20.90
N GLU A 73 1.56 -3.83 21.78
CA GLU A 73 0.58 -2.76 21.93
C GLU A 73 0.48 -1.88 20.68
N ALA A 74 1.55 -1.77 19.91
CA ALA A 74 1.60 -0.95 18.70
C ALA A 74 1.27 -1.73 17.43
N TRP A 75 1.15 -3.06 17.52
CA TRP A 75 1.01 -3.93 16.35
C TRP A 75 -0.21 -3.58 15.50
N ASP A 76 -1.37 -3.45 16.16
CA ASP A 76 -2.61 -3.14 15.45
C ASP A 76 -2.57 -1.76 14.82
N GLN A 77 -2.01 -0.78 15.52
CA GLN A 77 -1.86 0.58 14.99
C GLN A 77 -0.99 0.59 13.74
N VAL A 78 0.12 -0.13 13.77
CA VAL A 78 1.02 -0.21 12.61
C VAL A 78 0.32 -0.89 11.44
N GLN A 79 -0.45 -1.95 11.70
CA GLN A 79 -1.22 -2.61 10.63
C GLN A 79 -2.22 -1.67 9.97
N VAL A 80 -2.88 -0.83 10.76
CA VAL A 80 -3.83 0.17 10.24
C VAL A 80 -3.11 1.18 9.34
N LEU A 81 -1.95 1.67 9.77
CA LEU A 81 -1.15 2.61 8.98
C LEU A 81 -0.70 2.01 7.66
N LEU A 82 -0.24 0.76 7.68
CA LEU A 82 0.21 0.07 6.47
C LEU A 82 -0.96 -0.25 5.54
N ALA A 83 -2.12 -0.58 6.10
CA ALA A 83 -3.32 -0.83 5.29
C ALA A 83 -3.77 0.44 4.57
N ALA A 84 -3.69 1.59 5.24
CA ALA A 84 -4.03 2.88 4.63
C ALA A 84 -3.06 3.20 3.46
N TYR A 85 -1.79 2.87 3.60
CA TYR A 85 -0.83 3.04 2.51
C TYR A 85 -1.17 2.17 1.31
N ARG A 86 -1.56 0.91 1.54
CA ARG A 86 -1.98 0.02 0.45
C ARG A 86 -3.24 0.56 -0.24
N GLU A 87 -4.17 1.10 0.53
CA GLU A 87 -5.37 1.74 -0.03
C GLU A 87 -5.01 2.96 -0.88
N LEU A 88 -4.05 3.75 -0.45
CA LEU A 88 -3.54 4.88 -1.24
C LEU A 88 -3.09 4.41 -2.63
N TRP A 89 -2.29 3.36 -2.70
CA TRP A 89 -1.80 2.86 -3.97
C TRP A 89 -2.92 2.29 -4.84
N ALA A 90 -3.89 1.61 -4.25
CA ALA A 90 -5.05 1.11 -4.99
C ALA A 90 -5.84 2.28 -5.60
N LEU A 91 -5.98 3.38 -4.86
CA LEU A 91 -6.66 4.58 -5.36
C LEU A 91 -5.87 5.26 -6.47
N VAL A 92 -4.54 5.31 -6.34
CA VAL A 92 -3.68 5.87 -7.39
C VAL A 92 -3.81 5.06 -8.68
N ASP A 93 -3.80 3.73 -8.58
CA ASP A 93 -3.98 2.87 -9.75
C ASP A 93 -5.35 3.08 -10.40
N ALA A 94 -6.40 3.17 -9.60
CA ALA A 94 -7.75 3.39 -10.11
C ALA A 94 -7.88 4.77 -10.78
N LEU A 95 -7.31 5.82 -10.16
CA LEU A 95 -7.28 7.16 -10.75
C LEU A 95 -6.51 7.18 -12.06
N THR A 96 -5.38 6.49 -12.10
CA THR A 96 -4.57 6.40 -13.31
C THR A 96 -5.37 5.78 -14.44
N ALA A 97 -6.10 4.69 -14.16
CA ALA A 97 -6.93 4.03 -15.16
C ALA A 97 -8.03 4.95 -15.67
N VAL A 98 -8.70 5.69 -14.76
CA VAL A 98 -9.75 6.64 -15.14
C VAL A 98 -9.18 7.76 -16.00
N ASN A 99 -8.03 8.31 -15.59
CA ASN A 99 -7.40 9.41 -16.33
C ASN A 99 -6.93 8.98 -17.71
N LEU A 100 -6.42 7.75 -17.85
CA LEU A 100 -6.08 7.22 -19.15
C LEU A 100 -7.31 7.14 -20.06
N ALA A 101 -8.44 6.71 -19.50
CA ALA A 101 -9.69 6.65 -20.25
C ALA A 101 -10.20 8.04 -20.63
N LEU A 102 -10.05 9.02 -19.72
CA LEU A 102 -10.44 10.41 -20.00
C LEU A 102 -9.58 11.02 -21.10
N LEU A 103 -8.27 10.80 -21.06
CA LEU A 103 -7.35 11.29 -22.10
C LEU A 103 -7.71 10.70 -23.45
N ARG A 104 -8.05 9.42 -23.50
CA ARG A 104 -8.49 8.77 -24.74
C ARG A 104 -9.79 9.38 -25.26
N GLY A 105 -10.71 9.71 -24.37
CA GLY A 105 -11.96 10.35 -24.74
C GLY A 105 -11.79 11.77 -25.24
N GLN A 106 -10.78 12.51 -24.73
CA GLN A 106 -10.48 13.87 -25.15
C GLN A 106 -9.77 13.92 -26.51
N HIS A 107 -9.20 12.80 -26.96
CA HIS A 107 -8.51 12.70 -28.22
C HIS A 107 -9.07 11.54 -29.04
N PRO A 108 -10.35 11.66 -29.49
CA PRO A 108 -11.04 10.54 -30.14
C PRO A 108 -10.45 10.12 -31.49
N GLY A 109 -9.59 10.93 -32.09
CA GLY A 109 -8.95 10.60 -33.37
C GLY A 109 -7.63 9.84 -33.24
N GLY A 110 -7.16 9.61 -32.04
CA GLY A 110 -5.92 8.89 -31.83
C GLY A 110 -6.05 7.38 -32.04
N PRO A 111 -5.01 6.71 -32.54
CA PRO A 111 -5.08 5.26 -32.71
C PRO A 111 -5.15 4.57 -31.35
N ALA A 112 -6.30 3.96 -31.08
CA ALA A 112 -6.53 3.25 -29.84
C ALA A 112 -5.64 2.01 -29.78
N GLY A 113 -4.99 1.82 -28.64
CA GLY A 113 -4.23 0.62 -28.39
C GLY A 113 -2.77 0.65 -28.83
N ARG A 114 -2.32 1.73 -29.41
CA ARG A 114 -0.92 1.84 -29.78
C ARG A 114 -0.07 2.18 -28.55
N ARG A 115 0.77 1.24 -28.16
CA ARG A 115 1.69 1.50 -27.08
C ARG A 115 2.92 2.25 -27.60
N PRO A 116 3.40 3.26 -26.84
CA PRO A 116 4.66 3.87 -27.23
C PRO A 116 5.79 2.85 -27.15
N ALA A 117 6.71 2.90 -28.08
CA ALA A 117 7.90 2.08 -28.06
C ALA A 117 8.73 2.42 -26.82
N ARG A 118 9.18 1.39 -26.12
CA ARG A 118 10.06 1.58 -24.99
C ARG A 118 11.50 1.71 -25.46
#